data_004695bbb6edb00b3206e3569cba8ea3
#
_entry.id   004695bbb6edb00b3206e3569cba8ea3
#
_cell.length_a   1.000
_cell.length_b   1.000
_cell.length_c   1.000
_cell.angle_alpha   90.00
_cell.angle_beta   90.00
_cell.angle_gamma   90.00
#
_symmetry.space_group_name_H-M   'P 1'
#
loop_
_entity.id
_entity.type
_entity.pdbx_description
1 polymer ?
#
loop_
_entity_poly.entity_id
_entity_poly.type
_entity_poly.pdbx_seq_one_letter_code
_entity_poly.pdbx_strand_id
1 'polypeptide(L)'
;MLRKTSTALLAVLAASLLATTVEAHPTLKSATPPAESTAVSPTEIRLSFSDGVIVKLSSVELKDQAGKKITTGKLATDPKDQKQLIVPLQGPLTVGTYTVTWNVVSIDTHRVNGMYSFKVDR
;
A
#
# COMPACT_ATOMS: atom_id res chain seq x y z
N MET A 1 -48.60 40.39 -35.82
CA MET A 1 -47.57 40.67 -34.84
C MET A 1 -46.86 39.40 -34.45
N LEU A 2 -45.71 39.27 -34.91
CA LEU A 2 -44.90 38.09 -34.63
C LEU A 2 -43.98 38.40 -33.50
N ARG A 3 -44.10 37.65 -32.45
CA ARG A 3 -43.15 37.64 -31.39
C ARG A 3 -42.12 36.56 -31.59
N LYS A 4 -40.96 36.99 -31.88
CA LYS A 4 -39.84 36.08 -31.85
C LYS A 4 -39.31 35.99 -30.45
N THR A 5 -39.60 34.92 -29.81
CA THR A 5 -38.93 34.59 -28.57
C THR A 5 -37.58 33.96 -28.92
N SER A 6 -36.56 34.71 -28.81
CA SER A 6 -35.24 34.11 -28.89
C SER A 6 -35.01 33.36 -27.61
N THR A 7 -35.17 32.07 -27.70
CA THR A 7 -34.71 31.20 -26.63
C THR A 7 -33.20 31.15 -26.73
N ALA A 8 -32.53 31.96 -25.93
CA ALA A 8 -31.12 31.80 -25.77
C ALA A 8 -30.90 30.47 -25.08
N LEU A 9 -30.49 29.50 -25.83
CA LEU A 9 -30.05 28.24 -25.26
C LEU A 9 -28.69 28.52 -24.58
N LEU A 10 -28.74 28.73 -23.29
CA LEU A 10 -27.53 28.80 -22.49
C LEU A 10 -27.03 27.36 -22.39
N ALA A 11 -26.13 26.99 -23.27
CA ALA A 11 -25.37 25.79 -23.09
C ALA A 11 -24.43 26.04 -21.94
N VAL A 12 -24.86 25.66 -20.76
CA VAL A 12 -23.96 25.55 -19.62
C VAL A 12 -23.04 24.39 -19.93
N LEU A 13 -21.89 24.70 -20.47
CA LEU A 13 -20.81 23.75 -20.56
C LEU A 13 -20.34 23.54 -19.14
N ALA A 14 -20.90 22.54 -18.48
CA ALA A 14 -20.32 22.06 -17.26
C ALA A 14 -18.99 21.41 -17.66
N ALA A 15 -17.93 22.19 -17.62
CA ALA A 15 -16.60 21.65 -17.66
C ALA A 15 -16.45 20.84 -16.39
N SER A 16 -16.71 19.55 -16.48
CA SER A 16 -16.30 18.64 -15.43
C SER A 16 -14.79 18.64 -15.42
N LEU A 17 -14.24 19.46 -14.54
CA LEU A 17 -12.85 19.38 -14.16
C LEU A 17 -12.68 18.01 -13.52
N LEU A 18 -12.22 17.05 -14.31
CA LEU A 18 -11.62 15.86 -13.78
C LEU A 18 -10.34 16.29 -13.09
N ALA A 19 -10.46 16.57 -11.81
CA ALA A 19 -9.29 16.72 -10.98
C ALA A 19 -8.61 15.34 -10.94
N THR A 20 -7.61 15.17 -11.80
CA THR A 20 -6.65 14.10 -11.59
C THR A 20 -5.90 14.44 -10.32
N THR A 21 -6.33 13.83 -9.21
CA THR A 21 -5.53 13.86 -8.00
C THR A 21 -4.25 13.09 -8.31
N VAL A 22 -3.18 13.83 -8.53
CA VAL A 22 -1.85 13.23 -8.46
C VAL A 22 -1.67 12.83 -7.00
N GLU A 23 -1.71 11.52 -6.74
CA GLU A 23 -1.41 11.06 -5.40
C GLU A 23 0.05 11.38 -5.09
N ALA A 24 0.23 12.35 -4.21
CA ALA A 24 1.55 12.74 -3.71
C ALA A 24 2.02 11.83 -2.57
N HIS A 25 1.25 10.78 -2.24
CA HIS A 25 1.57 9.86 -1.16
C HIS A 25 2.14 8.55 -1.69
N PRO A 26 3.11 7.94 -1.00
CA PRO A 26 3.59 6.62 -1.35
C PRO A 26 2.44 5.62 -1.25
N THR A 27 2.23 4.84 -2.28
CA THR A 27 1.24 3.77 -2.30
C THR A 27 1.93 2.43 -2.41
N LEU A 28 1.36 1.42 -1.76
CA LEU A 28 1.81 0.05 -1.93
C LEU A 28 1.43 -0.41 -3.34
N LYS A 29 2.42 -0.73 -4.15
CA LYS A 29 2.23 -1.20 -5.52
C LYS A 29 2.11 -2.71 -5.60
N SER A 30 2.90 -3.41 -4.80
CA SER A 30 2.90 -4.87 -4.76
C SER A 30 3.47 -5.36 -3.45
N ALA A 31 3.17 -6.58 -3.11
CA ALA A 31 3.68 -7.25 -1.93
C ALA A 31 4.02 -8.70 -2.24
N THR A 32 4.97 -9.27 -1.52
CA THR A 32 5.29 -10.69 -1.53
C THR A 32 5.35 -11.16 -0.08
N PRO A 33 4.51 -12.11 0.35
CA PRO A 33 3.39 -12.68 -0.39
C PRO A 33 2.34 -11.64 -0.80
N PRO A 34 1.67 -11.82 -1.95
CA PRO A 34 0.62 -10.90 -2.39
C PRO A 34 -0.60 -10.91 -1.45
N ALA A 35 -1.37 -9.84 -1.48
CA ALA A 35 -2.63 -9.76 -0.74
C ALA A 35 -3.58 -10.89 -1.13
N GLU A 36 -4.21 -11.49 -0.14
CA GLU A 36 -5.18 -12.58 -0.28
C GLU A 36 -4.66 -13.83 -1.00
N SER A 37 -3.34 -13.97 -1.08
CA SER A 37 -2.69 -15.16 -1.64
C SER A 37 -2.39 -16.19 -0.56
N THR A 38 -2.01 -17.38 -1.02
CA THR A 38 -1.48 -18.44 -0.16
C THR A 38 0.00 -18.61 -0.45
N ALA A 39 0.83 -18.48 0.57
CA ALA A 39 2.27 -18.66 0.48
C ALA A 39 2.68 -19.98 1.09
N VAL A 40 3.75 -20.55 0.54
CA VAL A 40 4.38 -21.77 1.08
C VAL A 40 5.74 -21.38 1.64
N SER A 41 5.91 -21.58 2.95
CA SER A 41 7.18 -21.32 3.66
C SER A 41 7.84 -19.97 3.31
N PRO A 42 7.13 -18.84 3.46
CA PRO A 42 7.74 -17.55 3.18
C PRO A 42 8.89 -17.27 4.15
N THR A 43 9.96 -16.68 3.66
CA THR A 43 11.15 -16.33 4.46
C THR A 43 11.26 -14.83 4.74
N GLU A 44 10.56 -14.04 3.97
CA GLU A 44 10.51 -12.59 4.12
C GLU A 44 9.19 -12.04 3.61
N ILE A 45 8.87 -10.84 4.04
CA ILE A 45 7.80 -10.03 3.45
C ILE A 45 8.48 -8.90 2.73
N ARG A 46 8.07 -8.66 1.48
CA ARG A 46 8.60 -7.58 0.68
C ARG A 46 7.47 -6.67 0.23
N LEU A 47 7.59 -5.40 0.53
CA LEU A 47 6.59 -4.38 0.20
C LEU A 47 7.20 -3.41 -0.80
N SER A 48 6.60 -3.28 -1.97
CA SER A 48 7.05 -2.36 -3.01
C SER A 48 6.14 -1.14 -3.05
N PHE A 49 6.71 0.04 -2.82
CA PHE A 49 6.00 1.31 -2.78
C PHE A 49 6.26 2.14 -4.03
N SER A 50 5.45 3.16 -4.23
CA SER A 50 5.64 4.11 -5.35
C SER A 50 6.83 5.04 -5.16
N ASP A 51 7.25 5.26 -3.91
CA ASP A 51 8.37 6.13 -3.54
C ASP A 51 9.35 5.42 -2.61
N GLY A 52 10.57 5.94 -2.53
CA GLY A 52 11.55 5.45 -1.59
C GLY A 52 11.08 5.61 -0.14
N VAL A 53 11.49 4.70 0.73
CA VAL A 53 11.06 4.60 2.12
C VAL A 53 12.20 4.95 3.06
N ILE A 54 11.91 5.75 4.08
CA ILE A 54 12.84 6.03 5.17
C ILE A 54 12.62 5.00 6.27
N VAL A 55 13.49 4.01 6.35
CA VAL A 55 13.36 2.88 7.27
C VAL A 55 13.28 3.34 8.72
N LYS A 56 14.12 4.29 9.12
CA LYS A 56 14.19 4.78 10.50
C LYS A 56 12.88 5.37 11.01
N LEU A 57 12.04 5.84 10.11
CA LEU A 57 10.75 6.47 10.43
C LEU A 57 9.57 5.55 10.13
N SER A 58 9.84 4.35 9.67
CA SER A 58 8.83 3.41 9.19
C SER A 58 8.76 2.18 10.08
N SER A 59 7.62 1.51 10.08
CA SER A 59 7.40 0.27 10.81
C SER A 59 6.49 -0.67 10.03
N VAL A 60 6.71 -1.96 10.23
CA VAL A 60 5.84 -3.01 9.71
C VAL A 60 5.59 -4.00 10.84
N GLU A 61 4.33 -4.37 11.01
CA GLU A 61 3.91 -5.30 12.03
C GLU A 61 3.22 -6.49 11.37
N LEU A 62 3.60 -7.68 11.81
CA LEU A 62 3.00 -8.94 11.38
C LEU A 62 2.21 -9.53 12.55
N LYS A 63 0.96 -9.88 12.31
CA LYS A 63 0.09 -10.54 13.29
C LYS A 63 -0.47 -11.83 12.73
N ASP A 64 -0.66 -12.82 13.61
CA ASP A 64 -1.38 -14.02 13.26
C ASP A 64 -2.89 -13.81 13.33
N GLN A 65 -3.66 -14.85 13.00
CA GLN A 65 -5.13 -14.76 12.97
C GLN A 65 -5.75 -14.57 14.36
N ALA A 66 -5.01 -14.83 15.42
CA ALA A 66 -5.45 -14.55 16.79
C ALA A 66 -5.12 -13.11 17.23
N GLY A 67 -4.49 -12.33 16.34
CA GLY A 67 -4.06 -10.97 16.64
C GLY A 67 -2.75 -10.89 17.39
N LYS A 68 -2.04 -12.01 17.55
CA LYS A 68 -0.74 -12.05 18.22
C LYS A 68 0.34 -11.52 17.30
N LYS A 69 1.15 -10.60 17.80
CA LYS A 69 2.29 -10.06 17.08
C LYS A 69 3.38 -11.11 16.89
N ILE A 70 3.83 -11.24 15.66
CA ILE A 70 4.94 -12.12 15.30
C ILE A 70 6.22 -11.28 15.26
N THR A 71 7.25 -11.72 15.97
CA THR A 71 8.55 -11.05 15.94
C THR A 71 9.20 -11.27 14.57
N THR A 72 9.62 -10.16 13.96
CA THR A 72 10.32 -10.16 12.68
C THR A 72 11.76 -9.73 12.85
N GLY A 73 12.57 -9.93 11.82
CA GLY A 73 13.91 -9.40 11.77
C GLY A 73 13.94 -7.89 11.53
N LYS A 74 15.14 -7.34 11.44
CA LYS A 74 15.33 -5.91 11.25
C LYS A 74 14.79 -5.44 9.90
N LEU A 75 13.94 -4.43 9.93
CA LEU A 75 13.40 -3.79 8.73
C LEU A 75 14.53 -3.12 7.93
N ALA A 76 14.53 -3.33 6.62
CA ALA A 76 15.52 -2.74 5.71
C ALA A 76 14.89 -2.46 4.35
N THR A 77 15.54 -1.61 3.57
CA THR A 77 15.22 -1.48 2.15
C THR A 77 16.16 -2.35 1.32
N ASP A 78 15.72 -2.70 0.11
CA ASP A 78 16.59 -3.37 -0.84
C ASP A 78 17.77 -2.45 -1.18
N PRO A 79 19.03 -2.93 -1.17
CA PRO A 79 20.18 -2.09 -1.50
C PRO A 79 20.15 -1.49 -2.91
N LYS A 80 19.41 -2.11 -3.81
CA LYS A 80 19.28 -1.67 -5.20
C LYS A 80 18.02 -0.87 -5.47
N ASP A 81 17.04 -0.90 -4.55
CA ASP A 81 15.77 -0.25 -4.77
C ASP A 81 15.15 0.20 -3.43
N GLN A 82 15.32 1.47 -3.12
CA GLN A 82 14.82 2.06 -1.87
C GLN A 82 13.28 2.06 -1.77
N LYS A 83 12.59 1.76 -2.84
CA LYS A 83 11.13 1.61 -2.86
C LYS A 83 10.68 0.27 -2.32
N GLN A 84 11.58 -0.69 -2.17
CA GLN A 84 11.28 -2.02 -1.65
C GLN A 84 11.69 -2.14 -0.20
N LEU A 85 10.70 -2.37 0.64
CA LEU A 85 10.87 -2.57 2.07
C LEU A 85 10.86 -4.06 2.36
N ILE A 86 11.88 -4.55 3.07
CA ILE A 86 12.06 -5.97 3.34
C ILE A 86 11.90 -6.21 4.84
N VAL A 87 11.04 -7.17 5.17
CA VAL A 87 10.79 -7.62 6.53
C VAL A 87 11.23 -9.07 6.63
N PRO A 88 12.42 -9.35 7.16
CA PRO A 88 12.87 -10.72 7.34
C PRO A 88 12.02 -11.44 8.38
N LEU A 89 11.67 -12.69 8.11
CA LEU A 89 11.01 -13.55 9.07
C LEU A 89 12.07 -14.31 9.86
N GLN A 90 11.88 -14.42 11.18
CA GLN A 90 12.86 -15.06 12.06
C GLN A 90 12.74 -16.59 12.12
N GLY A 91 11.73 -17.15 11.47
CA GLY A 91 11.51 -18.58 11.42
C GLY A 91 10.29 -18.92 10.60
N PRO A 92 9.99 -20.22 10.46
CA PRO A 92 8.81 -20.65 9.71
C PRO A 92 7.53 -20.13 10.35
N LEU A 93 6.62 -19.63 9.52
CA LEU A 93 5.27 -19.31 9.98
C LEU A 93 4.42 -20.58 10.00
N THR A 94 3.58 -20.70 11.02
CA THR A 94 2.61 -21.78 11.09
C THR A 94 1.50 -21.55 10.06
N VAL A 95 0.83 -22.63 9.69
CA VAL A 95 -0.34 -22.55 8.79
C VAL A 95 -1.40 -21.65 9.39
N GLY A 96 -1.93 -20.71 8.60
CA GLY A 96 -2.96 -19.80 9.04
C GLY A 96 -2.96 -18.48 8.25
N THR A 97 -3.77 -17.57 8.70
CA THR A 97 -3.91 -16.23 8.11
C THR A 97 -3.08 -15.23 8.88
N TYR A 98 -2.35 -14.40 8.15
CA TYR A 98 -1.51 -13.34 8.72
C TYR A 98 -1.91 -11.99 8.18
N THR A 99 -1.79 -10.97 9.01
CA THR A 99 -2.04 -9.59 8.64
C THR A 99 -0.75 -8.78 8.75
N VAL A 100 -0.43 -8.09 7.68
CA VAL A 100 0.70 -7.16 7.60
C VAL A 100 0.16 -5.75 7.70
N THR A 101 0.63 -5.00 8.68
CA THR A 101 0.28 -3.60 8.86
C THR A 101 1.53 -2.76 8.71
N TRP A 102 1.49 -1.75 7.85
CA TRP A 102 2.64 -0.85 7.66
C TRP A 102 2.29 0.58 8.01
N ASN A 103 3.30 1.27 8.48
CA ASN A 103 3.28 2.70 8.70
C ASN A 103 4.61 3.21 8.16
N VAL A 104 4.60 3.79 6.97
CA VAL A 104 5.83 4.17 6.29
C VAL A 104 5.88 5.66 6.04
N VAL A 105 7.10 6.18 6.07
CA VAL A 105 7.42 7.55 5.70
C VAL A 105 8.28 7.49 4.44
N SER A 106 7.85 8.19 3.41
CA SER A 106 8.60 8.29 2.16
C SER A 106 9.72 9.30 2.24
N ILE A 107 10.63 9.25 1.27
CA ILE A 107 11.77 10.17 1.20
C ILE A 107 11.35 11.63 1.04
N ASP A 108 10.14 11.91 0.57
CA ASP A 108 9.55 13.24 0.51
C ASP A 108 8.75 13.60 1.79
N THR A 109 8.93 12.81 2.86
CA THR A 109 8.36 13.03 4.20
C THR A 109 6.85 12.86 4.33
N HIS A 110 6.19 12.19 3.41
CA HIS A 110 4.80 11.80 3.54
C HIS A 110 4.65 10.49 4.30
N ARG A 111 3.70 10.45 5.23
CA ARG A 111 3.39 9.26 6.01
C ARG A 111 2.13 8.60 5.46
N VAL A 112 2.21 7.29 5.20
CA VAL A 112 1.05 6.48 4.84
C VAL A 112 1.03 5.21 5.65
N ASN A 113 -0.14 4.67 5.86
CA ASN A 113 -0.35 3.39 6.52
C ASN A 113 -1.35 2.55 5.74
N GLY A 114 -1.33 1.27 6.00
CA GLY A 114 -2.25 0.33 5.39
C GLY A 114 -2.04 -1.07 5.95
N MET A 115 -2.83 -2.00 5.46
CA MET A 115 -2.75 -3.40 5.85
C MET A 115 -3.22 -4.31 4.72
N TYR A 116 -2.75 -5.55 4.75
CA TYR A 116 -3.27 -6.62 3.91
C TYR A 116 -3.08 -7.95 4.63
N SER A 117 -3.73 -8.97 4.13
CA SER A 117 -3.64 -10.32 4.68
C SER A 117 -3.21 -11.31 3.62
N PHE A 118 -2.53 -12.35 4.06
CA PHE A 118 -2.19 -13.51 3.25
C PHE A 118 -2.31 -14.78 4.10
N LYS A 119 -2.34 -15.91 3.44
CA LYS A 119 -2.40 -17.22 4.10
C LYS A 119 -1.08 -17.94 3.95
N VAL A 120 -0.73 -18.73 4.95
CA VAL A 120 0.41 -19.64 4.90
C VAL A 120 -0.12 -21.07 4.89
N ASP A 121 0.37 -21.86 3.95
CA ASP A 121 0.12 -23.29 3.84
C ASP A 121 1.45 -24.04 3.75
N ARG A 122 1.38 -25.35 3.81
CA ARG A 122 2.57 -26.19 3.73
C ARG A 122 2.85 -26.67 2.31
#